data_7003454a4c6405eda80dab079bf89c4c
#
_entry.id   7003454a4c6405eda80dab079bf89c4c
#
_cell.length_a   1.000
_cell.length_b   1.000
_cell.length_c   1.000
_cell.angle_alpha   90.00
_cell.angle_beta   90.00
_cell.angle_gamma   90.00
#
_symmetry.space_group_name_H-M   'P 1'
#
loop_
_entity.id
_entity.type
_entity.pdbx_description
1 polymer ?
#
loop_
_entity_poly.entity_id
_entity_poly.type
_entity_poly.pdbx_seq_one_letter_code
_entity_poly.pdbx_strand_id
1 'polypeptide(L)'
;MSTNKKALMHAHTAYMVTQFNIDNIKILQDLGYQVDVACCWQDDDSALSPEAMKERRKKLDDMGCRVIETASLRKIFNISELSKAYKQLKNEVEKNQYQIVHTQSPIGGVICRLACRKARKLYGTKVIYAAHGFHFFKGAPLKNRLIFYNVEKYCSKFTDLLITINKEDYDNAKKFKAKQVAYIPGAGVDTHKFVASDDARTKVRRELGIDDDTIVLLSVGELIHRKNHAEVLRALKIMKDNGTLLTPDSDERVQPKYKIKYLIAGRGKIQNELEETIKHLGLQDYVQLLGFRRDVADVFAASDIYVFPSHQEGLPVALMEAMSVGMPVVCSRIRGNTDLISDGEGGYLFDSRNAKSLVAALNKALVDNETKRAQMGEINVETMREFDKEKVNEVMKQLYEQLV
;
A
#
# COMPACT_ATOMS: atom_id res chain seq x y z
N MET A 1 15.04 30.26 27.21
CA MET A 1 13.61 29.99 26.98
C MET A 1 13.54 28.82 26.01
N SER A 2 13.08 27.67 26.42
CA SER A 2 12.88 26.52 25.51
C SER A 2 11.79 26.91 24.51
N THR A 3 12.17 27.20 23.27
CA THR A 3 11.20 27.39 22.18
C THR A 3 10.49 26.07 22.01
N ASN A 4 9.21 26.01 22.36
CA ASN A 4 8.39 24.80 22.23
C ASN A 4 8.35 24.41 20.74
N LYS A 5 9.12 23.39 20.35
CA LYS A 5 9.20 22.92 18.96
C LYS A 5 7.84 22.36 18.55
N LYS A 6 7.29 22.80 17.40
CA LYS A 6 5.99 22.34 16.90
C LYS A 6 6.10 21.77 15.50
N ALA A 7 5.44 20.64 15.28
CA ALA A 7 5.29 20.03 13.96
C ALA A 7 3.81 19.78 13.64
N LEU A 8 3.46 19.84 12.35
CA LEU A 8 2.14 19.50 11.83
C LEU A 8 2.25 18.28 10.93
N MET A 9 1.55 17.21 11.28
CA MET A 9 1.32 16.05 10.41
C MET A 9 0.00 16.25 9.67
N HIS A 10 0.04 16.26 8.33
CA HIS A 10 -1.14 16.48 7.49
C HIS A 10 -1.36 15.36 6.47
N ALA A 11 -2.58 14.89 6.36
CA ALA A 11 -3.06 14.08 5.25
C ALA A 11 -4.52 14.43 4.93
N HIS A 12 -5.04 14.01 3.76
CA HIS A 12 -6.42 14.33 3.40
C HIS A 12 -7.46 13.53 4.19
N THR A 13 -7.13 12.33 4.71
CA THR A 13 -8.02 11.53 5.55
C THR A 13 -7.36 11.10 6.85
N ALA A 14 -8.18 10.84 7.85
CA ALA A 14 -7.77 10.28 9.14
C ALA A 14 -7.11 8.90 8.97
N TYR A 15 -7.62 8.08 8.04
CA TYR A 15 -7.04 6.76 7.73
C TYR A 15 -5.57 6.88 7.33
N MET A 16 -5.22 7.81 6.43
CA MET A 16 -3.83 7.96 5.99
C MET A 16 -2.89 8.36 7.15
N VAL A 17 -3.35 9.22 8.05
CA VAL A 17 -2.55 9.57 9.23
C VAL A 17 -2.36 8.36 10.13
N THR A 18 -3.46 7.73 10.51
CA THR A 18 -3.44 6.68 11.54
C THR A 18 -2.87 5.34 11.05
N GLN A 19 -2.88 5.10 9.76
CA GLN A 19 -2.32 3.89 9.16
C GLN A 19 -0.82 4.02 8.85
N PHE A 20 -0.36 5.19 8.39
CA PHE A 20 0.97 5.32 7.81
C PHE A 20 1.88 6.32 8.53
N ASN A 21 1.37 7.08 9.52
CA ASN A 21 2.13 8.18 10.11
C ASN A 21 2.29 8.13 11.62
N ILE A 22 1.79 7.10 12.28
CA ILE A 22 1.94 6.96 13.73
C ILE A 22 3.42 6.97 14.13
N ASP A 23 4.27 6.27 13.37
CA ASP A 23 5.70 6.22 13.68
C ASP A 23 6.39 7.54 13.37
N ASN A 24 6.02 8.22 12.29
CA ASN A 24 6.51 9.58 12.00
C ASN A 24 6.14 10.57 13.12
N ILE A 25 4.93 10.46 13.69
CA ILE A 25 4.51 11.27 14.83
C ILE A 25 5.40 10.98 16.04
N LYS A 26 5.63 9.71 16.37
CA LYS A 26 6.51 9.30 17.48
C LYS A 26 7.94 9.82 17.29
N ILE A 27 8.51 9.65 16.10
CA ILE A 27 9.86 10.13 15.79
C ILE A 27 9.95 11.64 16.02
N LEU A 28 8.96 12.43 15.57
CA LEU A 28 8.94 13.86 15.81
C LEU A 28 8.80 14.20 17.31
N GLN A 29 8.00 13.45 18.06
CA GLN A 29 7.87 13.60 19.51
C GLN A 29 9.18 13.30 20.24
N ASP A 30 9.88 12.22 19.85
CA ASP A 30 11.18 11.85 20.39
C ASP A 30 12.28 12.90 20.09
N LEU A 31 12.14 13.63 18.97
CA LEU A 31 12.96 14.78 18.63
C LEU A 31 12.55 16.10 19.36
N GLY A 32 11.59 16.00 20.28
CA GLY A 32 11.14 17.09 21.14
C GLY A 32 10.10 18.00 20.52
N TYR A 33 9.38 17.56 19.48
CA TYR A 33 8.28 18.32 18.89
C TYR A 33 6.94 18.02 19.57
N GLN A 34 6.16 19.06 19.85
CA GLN A 34 4.72 18.91 20.00
C GLN A 34 4.13 18.70 18.60
N VAL A 35 3.43 17.59 18.39
CA VAL A 35 2.87 17.24 17.08
C VAL A 35 1.37 17.47 17.06
N ASP A 36 0.91 18.30 16.15
CA ASP A 36 -0.50 18.46 15.80
C ASP A 36 -0.80 17.63 14.53
N VAL A 37 -2.06 17.19 14.41
CA VAL A 37 -2.52 16.37 13.26
C VAL A 37 -3.67 17.10 12.57
N ALA A 38 -3.55 17.35 11.24
CA ALA A 38 -4.61 17.96 10.45
C ALA A 38 -5.10 16.99 9.36
N CYS A 39 -6.38 16.62 9.39
CA CYS A 39 -7.00 15.75 8.41
C CYS A 39 -8.53 15.87 8.43
N CYS A 40 -9.21 15.33 7.43
CA CYS A 40 -10.66 15.19 7.42
C CYS A 40 -11.07 13.84 8.04
N TRP A 41 -11.93 13.88 9.06
CA TRP A 41 -12.48 12.70 9.73
C TRP A 41 -13.80 12.23 9.11
N GLN A 42 -14.52 13.13 8.44
CA GLN A 42 -15.87 12.85 7.91
C GLN A 42 -15.84 12.10 6.58
N ASP A 43 -14.73 12.18 5.85
CA ASP A 43 -14.58 11.60 4.50
C ASP A 43 -13.85 10.27 4.49
N ASP A 44 -13.84 9.54 5.57
CA ASP A 44 -13.18 8.27 5.58
C ASP A 44 -14.02 7.21 4.86
N ASP A 45 -13.71 7.00 3.53
CA ASP A 45 -14.21 5.86 2.73
C ASP A 45 -13.54 4.54 3.12
N SER A 46 -12.66 4.56 4.12
CA SER A 46 -12.17 3.30 4.66
C SER A 46 -13.41 2.53 5.13
N ALA A 47 -13.47 1.25 4.80
CA ALA A 47 -14.50 0.34 5.28
C ALA A 47 -14.40 0.14 6.81
N LEU A 48 -13.94 1.17 7.53
CA LEU A 48 -13.79 1.17 8.98
C LEU A 48 -15.13 1.49 9.63
N SER A 49 -15.46 0.73 10.65
CA SER A 49 -16.64 1.01 11.47
C SER A 49 -16.45 2.32 12.26
N PRO A 50 -17.55 2.97 12.69
CA PRO A 50 -17.47 4.14 13.57
C PRO A 50 -16.65 3.89 14.85
N GLU A 51 -16.69 2.67 15.39
CA GLU A 51 -15.92 2.26 16.56
C GLU A 51 -14.41 2.25 16.24
N ALA A 52 -14.00 1.69 15.11
CA ALA A 52 -12.61 1.70 14.67
C ALA A 52 -12.09 3.12 14.44
N MET A 53 -12.93 4.03 13.93
CA MET A 53 -12.58 5.44 13.81
C MET A 53 -12.40 6.13 15.15
N LYS A 54 -13.27 5.83 16.13
CA LYS A 54 -13.17 6.34 17.50
C LYS A 54 -11.89 5.84 18.18
N GLU A 55 -11.55 4.57 18.02
CA GLU A 55 -10.31 3.99 18.55
C GLU A 55 -9.06 4.69 17.97
N ARG A 56 -9.06 4.94 16.66
CA ARG A 56 -7.97 5.66 15.98
C ARG A 56 -7.84 7.10 16.47
N ARG A 57 -8.96 7.79 16.72
CA ARG A 57 -8.95 9.13 17.28
C ARG A 57 -8.37 9.12 18.69
N LYS A 58 -8.85 8.19 19.54
CA LYS A 58 -8.33 8.02 20.88
C LYS A 58 -6.82 7.78 20.90
N LYS A 59 -6.30 6.98 19.96
CA LYS A 59 -4.85 6.73 19.85
C LYS A 59 -4.05 8.02 19.65
N LEU A 60 -4.52 8.95 18.82
CA LEU A 60 -3.87 10.25 18.64
C LEU A 60 -3.99 11.14 19.89
N ASP A 61 -5.15 11.12 20.53
CA ASP A 61 -5.38 11.87 21.77
C ASP A 61 -4.47 11.33 22.90
N ASP A 62 -4.35 9.99 23.05
CA ASP A 62 -3.44 9.32 24.00
C ASP A 62 -1.96 9.63 23.73
N MET A 63 -1.59 9.91 22.47
CA MET A 63 -0.26 10.39 22.08
C MET A 63 -0.07 11.90 22.33
N GLY A 64 -1.04 12.61 22.88
CA GLY A 64 -0.98 14.04 23.14
C GLY A 64 -1.07 14.91 21.88
N CYS A 65 -1.56 14.39 20.76
CA CYS A 65 -1.71 15.15 19.53
C CYS A 65 -2.98 15.99 19.54
N ARG A 66 -2.88 17.28 19.26
CA ARG A 66 -4.06 18.10 18.94
C ARG A 66 -4.52 17.76 17.53
N VAL A 67 -5.76 17.31 17.39
CA VAL A 67 -6.35 16.96 16.09
C VAL A 67 -7.19 18.12 15.55
N ILE A 68 -6.88 18.54 14.35
CA ILE A 68 -7.46 19.67 13.62
C ILE A 68 -8.31 19.12 12.48
N GLU A 69 -9.62 19.39 12.51
CA GLU A 69 -10.52 18.99 11.43
C GLU A 69 -10.34 19.92 10.23
N THR A 70 -10.10 19.32 9.06
CA THR A 70 -10.01 20.06 7.79
C THR A 70 -11.17 19.67 6.86
N ALA A 71 -11.49 20.57 5.93
CA ALA A 71 -12.49 20.30 4.90
C ALA A 71 -12.05 19.15 3.99
N SER A 72 -13.01 18.48 3.40
CA SER A 72 -12.80 17.36 2.48
C SER A 72 -12.00 17.75 1.25
N LEU A 73 -11.04 16.89 0.87
CA LEU A 73 -10.20 17.04 -0.33
C LEU A 73 -10.48 15.96 -1.39
N ARG A 74 -11.57 15.19 -1.25
CA ARG A 74 -11.86 14.07 -2.16
C ARG A 74 -12.32 14.50 -3.54
N LYS A 75 -13.14 15.54 -3.60
CA LYS A 75 -13.70 16.03 -4.87
C LYS A 75 -12.80 17.11 -5.44
N ILE A 76 -11.91 16.73 -6.37
CA ILE A 76 -10.94 17.65 -7.01
C ILE A 76 -11.63 18.87 -7.65
N PHE A 77 -12.85 18.72 -8.11
CA PHE A 77 -13.62 19.79 -8.76
C PHE A 77 -14.47 20.62 -7.78
N ASN A 78 -14.47 20.30 -6.48
CA ASN A 78 -15.17 21.12 -5.48
C ASN A 78 -14.26 22.26 -5.00
N ILE A 79 -14.19 23.33 -5.78
CA ILE A 79 -13.35 24.49 -5.53
C ILE A 79 -13.65 25.13 -4.17
N SER A 80 -14.90 25.09 -3.71
CA SER A 80 -15.31 25.62 -2.41
C SER A 80 -14.63 24.88 -1.27
N GLU A 81 -14.67 23.53 -1.25
CA GLU A 81 -14.02 22.71 -0.23
C GLU A 81 -12.49 22.83 -0.29
N LEU A 82 -11.91 22.86 -1.48
CA LEU A 82 -10.48 23.06 -1.64
C LEU A 82 -10.03 24.43 -1.08
N SER A 83 -10.82 25.50 -1.35
CA SER A 83 -10.58 26.84 -0.83
C SER A 83 -10.71 26.89 0.71
N LYS A 84 -11.71 26.20 1.26
CA LYS A 84 -11.92 26.08 2.71
C LYS A 84 -10.75 25.39 3.38
N ALA A 85 -10.34 24.21 2.88
CA ALA A 85 -9.19 23.47 3.38
C ALA A 85 -7.88 24.30 3.30
N TYR A 86 -7.66 24.97 2.19
CA TYR A 86 -6.51 25.89 2.03
C TYR A 86 -6.50 26.98 3.10
N LYS A 87 -7.64 27.67 3.33
CA LYS A 87 -7.74 28.73 4.34
C LYS A 87 -7.53 28.20 5.74
N GLN A 88 -8.12 27.04 6.07
CA GLN A 88 -7.95 26.39 7.37
C GLN A 88 -6.47 26.05 7.63
N LEU A 89 -5.81 25.33 6.71
CA LEU A 89 -4.39 25.00 6.84
C LEU A 89 -3.48 26.21 6.90
N LYS A 90 -3.73 27.22 6.05
CA LYS A 90 -2.97 28.46 6.08
C LYS A 90 -3.06 29.17 7.43
N ASN A 91 -4.28 29.32 7.98
CA ASN A 91 -4.49 29.96 9.28
C ASN A 91 -3.81 29.18 10.42
N GLU A 92 -3.93 27.84 10.42
CA GLU A 92 -3.27 27.01 11.42
C GLU A 92 -1.75 27.11 11.36
N VAL A 93 -1.18 27.07 10.16
CA VAL A 93 0.27 27.16 9.97
C VAL A 93 0.80 28.54 10.36
N GLU A 94 0.13 29.63 9.98
CA GLU A 94 0.53 31.00 10.34
C GLU A 94 0.36 31.26 11.86
N LYS A 95 -0.71 30.75 12.47
CA LYS A 95 -0.99 30.93 13.91
C LYS A 95 0.01 30.19 14.81
N ASN A 96 0.32 28.94 14.47
CA ASN A 96 1.15 28.10 15.32
C ASN A 96 2.64 28.14 14.97
N GLN A 97 3.03 28.70 13.81
CA GLN A 97 4.42 28.87 13.36
C GLN A 97 5.22 27.56 13.43
N TYR A 98 4.64 26.45 12.90
CA TYR A 98 5.29 25.14 12.91
C TYR A 98 6.67 25.19 12.27
N GLN A 99 7.66 24.59 12.91
CA GLN A 99 9.00 24.41 12.35
C GLN A 99 8.99 23.36 11.22
N ILE A 100 8.18 22.31 11.37
CA ILE A 100 8.02 21.25 10.38
C ILE A 100 6.54 21.10 10.04
N VAL A 101 6.22 21.01 8.75
CA VAL A 101 4.93 20.56 8.23
C VAL A 101 5.19 19.38 7.31
N HIS A 102 4.76 18.19 7.75
CA HIS A 102 4.84 16.96 6.94
C HIS A 102 3.48 16.67 6.34
N THR A 103 3.38 16.70 5.03
CA THR A 103 2.12 16.47 4.30
C THR A 103 2.23 15.28 3.36
N GLN A 104 1.10 14.60 3.17
CA GLN A 104 0.97 13.44 2.30
C GLN A 104 -0.27 13.56 1.41
N SER A 105 -0.45 12.61 0.51
CA SER A 105 -1.51 12.55 -0.50
C SER A 105 -1.39 13.62 -1.61
N PRO A 106 -1.85 13.29 -2.84
CA PRO A 106 -1.64 14.18 -3.99
C PRO A 106 -2.31 15.54 -3.81
N ILE A 107 -3.63 15.56 -3.56
CA ILE A 107 -4.38 16.83 -3.45
C ILE A 107 -4.07 17.54 -2.14
N GLY A 108 -4.05 16.80 -1.04
CA GLY A 108 -3.69 17.33 0.27
C GLY A 108 -2.30 17.95 0.25
N GLY A 109 -1.33 17.26 -0.37
CA GLY A 109 0.03 17.78 -0.53
C GLY A 109 0.11 19.06 -1.36
N VAL A 110 -0.69 19.19 -2.42
CA VAL A 110 -0.77 20.45 -3.19
C VAL A 110 -1.31 21.59 -2.33
N ILE A 111 -2.46 21.39 -1.69
CA ILE A 111 -3.13 22.42 -0.86
C ILE A 111 -2.24 22.83 0.32
N CYS A 112 -1.62 21.87 1.01
CA CYS A 112 -0.76 22.13 2.16
C CYS A 112 0.51 22.89 1.75
N ARG A 113 1.21 22.48 0.69
CA ARG A 113 2.42 23.19 0.19
C ARG A 113 2.11 24.63 -0.20
N LEU A 114 0.96 24.88 -0.82
CA LEU A 114 0.51 26.22 -1.14
C LEU A 114 0.15 27.02 0.11
N ALA A 115 -0.50 26.43 1.11
CA ALA A 115 -0.84 27.08 2.37
C ALA A 115 0.40 27.49 3.18
N CYS A 116 1.47 26.68 3.11
CA CYS A 116 2.72 26.93 3.84
C CYS A 116 3.63 28.00 3.20
N ARG A 117 3.34 28.53 2.01
CA ARG A 117 4.24 29.44 1.28
C ARG A 117 4.68 30.65 2.09
N LYS A 118 3.75 31.31 2.79
CA LYS A 118 4.03 32.48 3.61
C LYS A 118 4.83 32.10 4.86
N ALA A 119 4.44 31.04 5.54
CA ALA A 119 5.13 30.56 6.76
C ALA A 119 6.59 30.15 6.46
N ARG A 120 6.84 29.48 5.32
CA ARG A 120 8.20 29.15 4.87
C ARG A 120 9.09 30.40 4.74
N LYS A 121 8.52 31.49 4.21
CA LYS A 121 9.27 32.74 3.98
C LYS A 121 9.49 33.56 5.28
N LEU A 122 8.47 33.58 6.14
CA LEU A 122 8.48 34.48 7.33
C LEU A 122 9.03 33.78 8.59
N TYR A 123 8.76 32.51 8.76
CA TYR A 123 9.06 31.74 10.00
C TYR A 123 10.08 30.65 9.78
N GLY A 124 10.52 30.41 8.55
CA GLY A 124 11.46 29.32 8.25
C GLY A 124 10.86 27.93 8.27
N THR A 125 9.52 27.80 8.31
CA THR A 125 8.82 26.51 8.30
C THR A 125 9.38 25.59 7.20
N LYS A 126 9.78 24.38 7.56
CA LYS A 126 10.21 23.34 6.63
C LYS A 126 9.03 22.52 6.18
N VAL A 127 8.86 22.33 4.89
CA VAL A 127 7.76 21.58 4.30
C VAL A 127 8.27 20.28 3.70
N ILE A 128 7.80 19.17 4.24
CA ILE A 128 8.04 17.80 3.77
C ILE A 128 6.81 17.34 3.01
N TYR A 129 7.01 16.80 1.83
CA TYR A 129 5.93 16.13 1.08
C TYR A 129 6.32 14.68 0.78
N ALA A 130 5.57 13.73 1.34
CA ALA A 130 5.71 12.32 1.03
C ALA A 130 4.70 11.88 -0.03
N ALA A 131 5.20 11.53 -1.21
CA ALA A 131 4.41 11.07 -2.35
C ALA A 131 4.26 9.55 -2.30
N HIS A 132 3.02 9.08 -2.07
CA HIS A 132 2.69 7.64 -2.06
C HIS A 132 2.42 7.06 -3.46
N GLY A 133 2.87 7.73 -4.49
CA GLY A 133 2.74 7.35 -5.89
C GLY A 133 2.21 8.51 -6.75
N PHE A 134 3.04 9.01 -7.67
CA PHE A 134 2.61 10.04 -8.59
C PHE A 134 1.56 9.53 -9.58
N HIS A 135 0.65 10.41 -10.01
CA HIS A 135 -0.39 10.08 -10.99
C HIS A 135 0.09 10.11 -12.45
N PHE A 136 1.38 10.36 -12.68
CA PHE A 136 2.05 10.43 -13.99
C PHE A 136 3.15 9.37 -14.11
N PHE A 137 2.82 8.13 -13.93
CA PHE A 137 3.70 6.96 -14.04
C PHE A 137 3.73 6.43 -15.49
N LYS A 138 4.66 5.53 -15.78
CA LYS A 138 4.75 4.85 -17.08
C LYS A 138 3.47 4.06 -17.37
N GLY A 139 2.78 4.38 -18.46
CA GLY A 139 1.48 3.80 -18.81
C GLY A 139 0.28 4.59 -18.30
N ALA A 140 0.47 5.69 -17.54
CA ALA A 140 -0.62 6.59 -17.17
C ALA A 140 -1.17 7.34 -18.41
N PRO A 141 -2.48 7.69 -18.43
CA PRO A 141 -3.06 8.49 -19.50
C PRO A 141 -2.29 9.80 -19.71
N LEU A 142 -2.09 10.21 -20.97
CA LEU A 142 -1.35 11.45 -21.30
C LEU A 142 -1.89 12.69 -20.59
N LYS A 143 -3.20 12.80 -20.46
CA LYS A 143 -3.89 13.85 -19.71
C LYS A 143 -3.40 13.92 -18.26
N ASN A 144 -3.27 12.77 -17.60
CA ASN A 144 -2.76 12.72 -16.22
C ASN A 144 -1.29 13.15 -16.15
N ARG A 145 -0.46 12.73 -17.11
CA ARG A 145 0.94 13.15 -17.18
C ARG A 145 1.07 14.66 -17.35
N LEU A 146 0.30 15.25 -18.23
CA LEU A 146 0.37 16.72 -18.48
C LEU A 146 -0.08 17.51 -17.26
N ILE A 147 -1.18 17.14 -16.63
CA ILE A 147 -1.71 17.91 -15.50
C ILE A 147 -0.88 17.67 -14.23
N PHE A 148 -0.80 16.43 -13.76
CA PHE A 148 -0.21 16.14 -12.44
C PHE A 148 1.29 16.35 -12.42
N TYR A 149 2.03 16.07 -13.51
CA TYR A 149 3.46 16.37 -13.58
C TYR A 149 3.74 17.86 -13.41
N ASN A 150 3.00 18.73 -14.11
CA ASN A 150 3.22 20.18 -14.03
C ASN A 150 2.79 20.73 -12.67
N VAL A 151 1.72 20.22 -12.07
CA VAL A 151 1.29 20.60 -10.71
C VAL A 151 2.37 20.22 -9.69
N GLU A 152 2.87 18.99 -9.73
CA GLU A 152 3.92 18.52 -8.81
C GLU A 152 5.22 19.31 -9.00
N LYS A 153 5.64 19.52 -10.24
CA LYS A 153 6.81 20.34 -10.58
C LYS A 153 6.67 21.79 -10.09
N TYR A 154 5.48 22.36 -10.18
CA TYR A 154 5.24 23.71 -9.64
C TYR A 154 5.29 23.72 -8.11
N CYS A 155 4.60 22.81 -7.44
CA CYS A 155 4.52 22.72 -5.99
C CYS A 155 5.86 22.33 -5.34
N SER A 156 6.74 21.65 -6.07
CA SER A 156 8.08 21.31 -5.58
C SER A 156 8.92 22.52 -5.20
N LYS A 157 8.67 23.71 -5.78
CA LYS A 157 9.30 24.97 -5.37
C LYS A 157 9.02 25.36 -3.91
N PHE A 158 7.96 24.82 -3.33
CA PHE A 158 7.51 25.09 -1.97
C PHE A 158 7.76 23.88 -1.04
N THR A 159 8.65 22.98 -1.45
CA THR A 159 8.98 21.75 -0.73
C THR A 159 10.44 21.78 -0.32
N ASP A 160 10.73 21.59 0.96
CA ASP A 160 12.10 21.50 1.46
C ASP A 160 12.62 20.07 1.32
N LEU A 161 11.80 19.06 1.61
CA LEU A 161 12.09 17.65 1.40
C LEU A 161 10.94 16.97 0.66
N LEU A 162 11.21 16.41 -0.51
CA LEU A 162 10.29 15.56 -1.28
C LEU A 162 10.69 14.10 -1.10
N ILE A 163 9.82 13.32 -0.48
CA ILE A 163 10.01 11.89 -0.26
C ILE A 163 9.20 11.11 -1.29
N THR A 164 9.80 10.10 -1.87
CA THR A 164 9.15 9.14 -2.77
C THR A 164 9.36 7.72 -2.27
N ILE A 165 8.43 6.82 -2.58
CA ILE A 165 8.41 5.45 -2.06
C ILE A 165 8.70 4.38 -3.11
N ASN A 166 9.00 4.76 -4.34
CA ASN A 166 9.40 3.86 -5.43
C ASN A 166 10.42 4.54 -6.34
N LYS A 167 11.17 3.74 -7.09
CA LYS A 167 12.28 4.22 -7.93
C LYS A 167 11.82 5.11 -9.08
N GLU A 168 10.71 4.79 -9.74
CA GLU A 168 10.18 5.59 -10.86
C GLU A 168 9.82 7.01 -10.41
N ASP A 169 9.15 7.14 -9.27
CA ASP A 169 8.80 8.44 -8.71
C ASP A 169 10.03 9.20 -8.22
N TYR A 170 11.01 8.51 -7.65
CA TYR A 170 12.28 9.11 -7.25
C TYR A 170 13.01 9.73 -8.44
N ASP A 171 13.12 8.99 -9.56
CA ASP A 171 13.76 9.48 -10.78
C ASP A 171 13.01 10.68 -11.41
N ASN A 172 11.69 10.70 -11.29
CA ASN A 172 10.89 11.84 -11.68
C ASN A 172 11.08 13.03 -10.71
N ALA A 173 11.09 12.79 -9.41
CA ALA A 173 11.25 13.81 -8.38
C ALA A 173 12.60 14.54 -8.46
N LYS A 174 13.69 13.85 -8.82
CA LYS A 174 15.02 14.46 -9.06
C LYS A 174 15.01 15.56 -10.13
N LYS A 175 14.01 15.58 -11.03
CA LYS A 175 13.85 16.61 -12.07
C LYS A 175 13.06 17.83 -11.56
N PHE A 176 12.61 17.82 -10.32
CA PHE A 176 11.79 18.88 -9.72
C PHE A 176 12.67 19.91 -8.97
N LYS A 177 12.01 20.89 -8.34
CA LYS A 177 12.67 22.02 -7.67
C LYS A 177 12.57 21.95 -6.14
N ALA A 178 12.32 20.76 -5.57
CA ALA A 178 12.45 20.56 -4.13
C ALA A 178 13.91 20.77 -3.69
N LYS A 179 14.14 21.27 -2.47
CA LYS A 179 15.52 21.51 -2.01
C LYS A 179 16.29 20.19 -1.83
N GLN A 180 15.58 19.16 -1.35
CA GLN A 180 16.10 17.82 -1.18
C GLN A 180 15.07 16.81 -1.69
N VAL A 181 15.54 15.72 -2.28
CA VAL A 181 14.72 14.58 -2.70
C VAL A 181 15.28 13.33 -2.03
N ALA A 182 14.42 12.57 -1.37
CA ALA A 182 14.78 11.31 -0.73
C ALA A 182 13.91 10.15 -1.27
N TYR A 183 14.52 8.98 -1.33
CA TYR A 183 13.81 7.71 -1.51
C TYR A 183 13.71 7.00 -0.17
N ILE A 184 12.51 6.57 0.19
CA ILE A 184 12.25 5.75 1.37
C ILE A 184 11.33 4.59 0.94
N PRO A 185 11.57 3.36 1.39
CA PRO A 185 10.75 2.22 1.02
C PRO A 185 9.38 2.22 1.74
N GLY A 186 8.57 3.22 1.50
CA GLY A 186 7.23 3.37 2.06
C GLY A 186 7.22 3.60 3.57
N ALA A 187 6.24 3.00 4.25
CA ALA A 187 6.15 2.99 5.71
C ALA A 187 6.89 1.77 6.33
N GLY A 188 7.56 0.99 5.48
CA GLY A 188 8.15 -0.28 5.89
C GLY A 188 7.13 -1.39 6.16
N VAL A 189 7.64 -2.57 6.42
CA VAL A 189 6.88 -3.74 6.86
C VAL A 189 7.43 -4.25 8.20
N ASP A 190 6.54 -4.70 9.07
CA ASP A 190 6.92 -5.31 10.34
C ASP A 190 7.33 -6.77 10.10
N THR A 191 8.63 -7.00 9.84
CA THR A 191 9.18 -8.32 9.52
C THR A 191 9.11 -9.29 10.71
N HIS A 192 8.98 -8.79 11.93
CA HIS A 192 8.82 -9.62 13.14
C HIS A 192 7.40 -10.15 13.30
N LYS A 193 6.42 -9.42 12.79
CA LYS A 193 5.02 -9.83 12.81
C LYS A 193 4.67 -10.82 11.69
N PHE A 194 5.26 -10.64 10.52
CA PHE A 194 4.99 -11.45 9.34
C PHE A 194 6.07 -12.51 9.17
N VAL A 195 5.91 -13.61 9.90
CA VAL A 195 6.82 -14.78 9.89
C VAL A 195 6.07 -16.05 9.54
N ALA A 196 6.76 -17.02 8.94
CA ALA A 196 6.19 -18.34 8.70
C ALA A 196 5.85 -19.03 10.03
N SER A 197 4.73 -19.79 10.07
CA SER A 197 4.26 -20.50 11.26
C SER A 197 3.50 -21.77 10.86
N ASP A 198 4.03 -22.93 11.20
CA ASP A 198 3.40 -24.23 10.91
C ASP A 198 2.11 -24.42 11.72
N ASP A 199 2.08 -23.94 12.97
CA ASP A 199 0.89 -23.98 13.81
C ASP A 199 -0.24 -23.13 13.21
N ALA A 200 0.07 -21.91 12.74
CA ALA A 200 -0.88 -21.05 12.07
C ALA A 200 -1.35 -21.66 10.75
N ARG A 201 -0.45 -22.26 9.96
CA ARG A 201 -0.76 -22.98 8.72
C ARG A 201 -1.78 -24.10 8.99
N THR A 202 -1.48 -24.98 9.91
CA THR A 202 -2.35 -26.12 10.27
C THR A 202 -3.71 -25.63 10.76
N LYS A 203 -3.73 -24.63 11.64
CA LYS A 203 -4.96 -24.05 12.20
C LYS A 203 -5.87 -23.48 11.13
N VAL A 204 -5.35 -22.59 10.27
CA VAL A 204 -6.14 -21.89 9.25
C VAL A 204 -6.58 -22.83 8.14
N ARG A 205 -5.72 -23.77 7.70
CA ARG A 205 -6.13 -24.78 6.70
C ARG A 205 -7.27 -25.66 7.20
N ARG A 206 -7.23 -26.08 8.48
CA ARG A 206 -8.33 -26.82 9.13
C ARG A 206 -9.61 -25.99 9.22
N GLU A 207 -9.51 -24.71 9.63
CA GLU A 207 -10.65 -23.77 9.69
C GLU A 207 -11.35 -23.65 8.33
N LEU A 208 -10.57 -23.59 7.25
CA LEU A 208 -11.07 -23.36 5.89
C LEU A 208 -11.39 -24.68 5.13
N GLY A 209 -11.18 -25.86 5.75
CA GLY A 209 -11.41 -27.15 5.12
C GLY A 209 -10.47 -27.41 3.93
N ILE A 210 -9.21 -27.00 4.03
CA ILE A 210 -8.21 -27.13 2.96
C ILE A 210 -7.30 -28.31 3.26
N ASP A 211 -7.25 -29.26 2.34
CA ASP A 211 -6.41 -30.46 2.44
C ASP A 211 -4.93 -30.12 2.20
N ASP A 212 -4.04 -30.97 2.73
CA ASP A 212 -2.59 -30.73 2.68
C ASP A 212 -2.01 -30.75 1.26
N ASP A 213 -2.62 -31.52 0.34
CA ASP A 213 -2.26 -31.61 -1.08
C ASP A 213 -2.75 -30.43 -1.94
N THR A 214 -3.54 -29.52 -1.36
CA THR A 214 -4.10 -28.37 -2.04
C THR A 214 -3.11 -27.22 -2.06
N ILE A 215 -2.80 -26.70 -3.26
CA ILE A 215 -2.01 -25.46 -3.42
C ILE A 215 -2.92 -24.27 -3.20
N VAL A 216 -2.57 -23.45 -2.21
CA VAL A 216 -3.34 -22.27 -1.84
C VAL A 216 -2.73 -21.02 -2.48
N LEU A 217 -3.48 -20.40 -3.38
CA LEU A 217 -3.20 -19.06 -3.89
C LEU A 217 -3.87 -18.04 -2.97
N LEU A 218 -3.19 -16.94 -2.64
CA LEU A 218 -3.74 -15.90 -1.78
C LEU A 218 -3.60 -14.52 -2.42
N SER A 219 -4.66 -13.71 -2.32
CA SER A 219 -4.60 -12.25 -2.49
C SER A 219 -5.14 -11.55 -1.26
N VAL A 220 -4.45 -10.49 -0.82
CA VAL A 220 -4.88 -9.65 0.31
C VAL A 220 -5.03 -8.21 -0.16
N GLY A 221 -6.18 -7.59 0.12
CA GLY A 221 -6.40 -6.19 -0.19
C GLY A 221 -7.85 -5.78 -0.33
N GLU A 222 -8.07 -4.50 -0.53
CA GLU A 222 -9.40 -3.94 -0.75
C GLU A 222 -10.03 -4.48 -2.05
N LEU A 223 -11.33 -4.85 -2.00
CA LEU A 223 -12.05 -5.35 -3.17
C LEU A 223 -12.53 -4.17 -4.04
N ILE A 224 -11.62 -3.68 -4.89
CA ILE A 224 -11.83 -2.61 -5.86
C ILE A 224 -11.20 -2.97 -7.21
N HIS A 225 -11.70 -2.38 -8.30
CA HIS A 225 -11.23 -2.69 -9.66
C HIS A 225 -9.70 -2.54 -9.85
N ARG A 226 -9.08 -1.57 -9.16
CA ARG A 226 -7.63 -1.35 -9.22
C ARG A 226 -6.83 -2.54 -8.73
N LYS A 227 -7.33 -3.30 -7.75
CA LYS A 227 -6.70 -4.52 -7.23
C LYS A 227 -6.84 -5.73 -8.15
N ASN A 228 -7.74 -5.68 -9.12
CA ASN A 228 -7.83 -6.56 -10.29
C ASN A 228 -7.98 -8.06 -9.98
N HIS A 229 -8.66 -8.43 -8.88
CA HIS A 229 -8.92 -9.82 -8.55
C HIS A 229 -9.64 -10.58 -9.67
N ALA A 230 -10.47 -9.89 -10.46
CA ALA A 230 -11.17 -10.47 -11.60
C ALA A 230 -10.24 -11.08 -12.66
N GLU A 231 -8.99 -10.59 -12.81
CA GLU A 231 -8.03 -11.17 -13.75
C GLU A 231 -7.56 -12.55 -13.29
N VAL A 232 -7.45 -12.76 -11.97
CA VAL A 232 -7.13 -14.10 -11.42
C VAL A 232 -8.29 -15.06 -11.69
N LEU A 233 -9.55 -14.61 -11.54
CA LEU A 233 -10.71 -15.43 -11.87
C LEU A 233 -10.72 -15.84 -13.35
N ARG A 234 -10.39 -14.93 -14.27
CA ARG A 234 -10.25 -15.24 -15.70
C ARG A 234 -9.12 -16.23 -15.97
N ALA A 235 -7.98 -16.07 -15.31
CA ALA A 235 -6.85 -16.98 -15.43
C ALA A 235 -7.23 -18.39 -14.93
N LEU A 236 -7.86 -18.51 -13.78
CA LEU A 236 -8.35 -19.80 -13.25
C LEU A 236 -9.38 -20.44 -14.17
N LYS A 237 -10.28 -19.66 -14.80
CA LYS A 237 -11.21 -20.18 -15.81
C LYS A 237 -10.48 -20.78 -17.01
N ILE A 238 -9.48 -20.08 -17.54
CA ILE A 238 -8.64 -20.59 -18.65
C ILE A 238 -7.94 -21.87 -18.23
N MET A 239 -7.38 -21.93 -17.02
CA MET A 239 -6.68 -23.13 -16.50
C MET A 239 -7.65 -24.30 -16.31
N LYS A 240 -8.89 -24.03 -15.85
CA LYS A 240 -9.95 -25.03 -15.72
C LYS A 240 -10.31 -25.59 -17.10
N ASP A 241 -10.57 -24.73 -18.08
CA ASP A 241 -10.99 -25.12 -19.44
C ASP A 241 -9.89 -25.91 -20.18
N ASN A 242 -8.63 -25.60 -19.90
CA ASN A 242 -7.48 -26.31 -20.46
C ASN A 242 -7.14 -27.61 -19.70
N GLY A 243 -7.93 -28.00 -18.69
CA GLY A 243 -7.68 -29.21 -17.91
C GLY A 243 -6.46 -29.15 -16.99
N THR A 244 -5.90 -27.97 -16.70
CA THR A 244 -4.77 -27.79 -15.77
C THR A 244 -5.21 -27.94 -14.31
N LEU A 245 -6.45 -27.59 -13.98
CA LEU A 245 -6.99 -27.75 -12.63
C LEU A 245 -7.62 -29.10 -12.45
N LEU A 246 -7.42 -29.70 -11.26
CA LEU A 246 -8.12 -30.92 -10.86
C LEU A 246 -9.60 -30.58 -10.66
N THR A 247 -10.47 -31.36 -11.33
CA THR A 247 -11.93 -31.30 -11.14
C THR A 247 -12.42 -32.63 -10.58
N PRO A 248 -13.63 -32.73 -9.96
CA PRO A 248 -14.17 -33.98 -9.47
C PRO A 248 -14.19 -35.10 -10.52
N ASP A 249 -14.38 -34.76 -11.79
CA ASP A 249 -14.46 -35.69 -12.91
C ASP A 249 -13.13 -35.89 -13.65
N SER A 250 -12.02 -35.40 -13.10
CA SER A 250 -10.70 -35.45 -13.76
C SER A 250 -10.14 -36.87 -13.77
N ASP A 251 -9.66 -37.35 -14.92
CA ASP A 251 -8.77 -38.50 -14.99
C ASP A 251 -7.36 -38.11 -14.53
N GLU A 252 -6.95 -38.55 -13.35
CA GLU A 252 -5.65 -38.22 -12.75
C GLU A 252 -4.45 -38.74 -13.54
N ARG A 253 -4.68 -39.70 -14.48
CA ARG A 253 -3.63 -40.32 -15.29
C ARG A 253 -3.18 -39.43 -16.47
N VAL A 254 -3.93 -38.34 -16.75
CA VAL A 254 -3.72 -37.51 -17.93
C VAL A 254 -3.21 -36.10 -17.48
N GLN A 255 -1.92 -35.90 -17.46
CA GLN A 255 -1.17 -34.66 -17.13
C GLN A 255 -1.13 -34.27 -15.64
N PRO A 256 -0.13 -33.50 -15.18
CA PRO A 256 -0.13 -32.97 -13.83
C PRO A 256 -1.27 -31.98 -13.68
N LYS A 257 -2.27 -32.34 -12.90
CA LYS A 257 -3.39 -31.50 -12.52
C LYS A 257 -3.15 -30.98 -11.11
N TYR A 258 -3.45 -29.71 -10.89
CA TYR A 258 -3.23 -29.07 -9.61
C TYR A 258 -4.56 -28.93 -8.87
N LYS A 259 -4.61 -29.40 -7.63
CA LYS A 259 -5.67 -29.08 -6.69
C LYS A 259 -5.38 -27.69 -6.14
N ILE A 260 -6.19 -26.71 -6.51
CA ILE A 260 -5.95 -25.31 -6.20
C ILE A 260 -7.13 -24.73 -5.42
N LYS A 261 -6.82 -23.92 -4.41
CA LYS A 261 -7.78 -23.03 -3.74
C LYS A 261 -7.26 -21.59 -3.81
N TYR A 262 -8.05 -20.68 -4.35
CA TYR A 262 -7.74 -19.27 -4.36
C TYR A 262 -8.51 -18.54 -3.27
N LEU A 263 -7.79 -17.97 -2.31
CA LEU A 263 -8.32 -17.20 -1.19
C LEU A 263 -8.18 -15.71 -1.46
N ILE A 264 -9.25 -14.95 -1.22
CA ILE A 264 -9.23 -13.49 -1.32
C ILE A 264 -9.62 -12.90 0.04
N ALA A 265 -8.65 -12.30 0.74
CA ALA A 265 -8.87 -11.65 2.02
C ALA A 265 -9.01 -10.13 1.84
N GLY A 266 -10.18 -9.60 2.16
CA GLY A 266 -10.49 -8.18 2.06
C GLY A 266 -11.96 -7.89 1.95
N ARG A 267 -12.31 -6.59 1.97
CA ARG A 267 -13.66 -6.08 1.74
C ARG A 267 -13.59 -4.93 0.73
N GLY A 268 -14.69 -4.63 0.08
CA GLY A 268 -14.75 -3.49 -0.83
C GLY A 268 -15.99 -3.47 -1.71
N LYS A 269 -16.07 -2.44 -2.53
CA LYS A 269 -17.28 -2.09 -3.29
C LYS A 269 -17.66 -3.10 -4.37
N ILE A 270 -16.69 -3.91 -4.84
CA ILE A 270 -16.95 -4.90 -5.91
C ILE A 270 -17.10 -6.34 -5.37
N GLN A 271 -17.36 -6.52 -4.08
CA GLN A 271 -17.51 -7.87 -3.51
C GLN A 271 -18.60 -8.66 -4.23
N ASN A 272 -19.82 -8.11 -4.36
CA ASN A 272 -20.94 -8.76 -5.05
C ASN A 272 -20.61 -9.08 -6.52
N GLU A 273 -19.92 -8.16 -7.21
CA GLU A 273 -19.48 -8.38 -8.60
C GLU A 273 -18.50 -9.57 -8.69
N LEU A 274 -17.60 -9.72 -7.72
CA LEU A 274 -16.69 -10.87 -7.67
C LEU A 274 -17.44 -12.16 -7.39
N GLU A 275 -18.40 -12.16 -6.46
CA GLU A 275 -19.24 -13.32 -6.14
C GLU A 275 -20.05 -13.79 -7.37
N GLU A 276 -20.68 -12.84 -8.09
CA GLU A 276 -21.37 -13.13 -9.34
C GLU A 276 -20.44 -13.66 -10.44
N THR A 277 -19.24 -13.10 -10.54
CA THR A 277 -18.21 -13.54 -11.50
C THR A 277 -17.74 -14.96 -11.18
N ILE A 278 -17.47 -15.28 -9.92
CA ILE A 278 -17.10 -16.64 -9.48
C ILE A 278 -18.17 -17.65 -9.88
N LYS A 279 -19.44 -17.33 -9.62
CA LYS A 279 -20.59 -18.17 -9.98
C LYS A 279 -20.72 -18.32 -11.50
N HIS A 280 -20.66 -17.23 -12.26
CA HIS A 280 -20.78 -17.24 -13.72
C HIS A 280 -19.68 -18.07 -14.39
N LEU A 281 -18.46 -18.04 -13.87
CA LEU A 281 -17.31 -18.78 -14.38
C LEU A 281 -17.27 -20.23 -13.87
N GLY A 282 -18.16 -20.62 -12.97
CA GLY A 282 -18.20 -21.96 -12.37
C GLY A 282 -16.95 -22.25 -11.51
N LEU A 283 -16.51 -21.26 -10.73
CA LEU A 283 -15.27 -21.33 -9.92
C LEU A 283 -15.54 -21.47 -8.41
N GLN A 284 -16.77 -21.82 -8.00
CA GLN A 284 -17.17 -21.86 -6.58
C GLN A 284 -16.31 -22.83 -5.75
N ASP A 285 -15.90 -23.94 -6.34
CA ASP A 285 -15.06 -24.94 -5.66
C ASP A 285 -13.59 -24.49 -5.52
N TYR A 286 -13.15 -23.56 -6.37
CA TYR A 286 -11.77 -23.09 -6.44
C TYR A 286 -11.52 -21.77 -5.72
N VAL A 287 -12.54 -20.95 -5.49
CA VAL A 287 -12.37 -19.58 -4.99
C VAL A 287 -13.18 -19.35 -3.72
N GLN A 288 -12.57 -18.69 -2.74
CA GLN A 288 -13.24 -18.33 -1.50
C GLN A 288 -12.91 -16.88 -1.10
N LEU A 289 -13.95 -16.07 -0.89
CA LEU A 289 -13.82 -14.75 -0.30
C LEU A 289 -13.83 -14.89 1.22
N LEU A 290 -12.74 -14.47 1.89
CA LEU A 290 -12.58 -14.58 3.35
C LEU A 290 -13.17 -13.37 4.10
N GLY A 291 -13.56 -12.29 3.36
CA GLY A 291 -13.91 -11.04 3.99
C GLY A 291 -12.69 -10.39 4.66
N PHE A 292 -12.95 -9.49 5.61
CA PHE A 292 -11.88 -8.84 6.38
C PHE A 292 -11.33 -9.79 7.45
N ARG A 293 -10.02 -10.04 7.40
CA ARG A 293 -9.28 -10.86 8.38
C ARG A 293 -8.38 -9.95 9.22
N ARG A 294 -8.36 -10.15 10.56
CA ARG A 294 -7.41 -9.48 11.47
C ARG A 294 -6.13 -10.28 11.66
N ASP A 295 -6.22 -11.58 11.48
CA ASP A 295 -5.16 -12.58 11.56
C ASP A 295 -4.50 -12.84 10.20
N VAL A 296 -4.28 -11.79 9.44
CA VAL A 296 -3.80 -11.90 8.05
C VAL A 296 -2.42 -12.60 7.97
N ALA A 297 -1.59 -12.47 9.01
CA ALA A 297 -0.32 -13.19 9.10
C ALA A 297 -0.51 -14.71 9.12
N ASP A 298 -1.53 -15.20 9.85
CA ASP A 298 -1.87 -16.64 9.88
C ASP A 298 -2.39 -17.11 8.52
N VAL A 299 -3.15 -16.26 7.81
CA VAL A 299 -3.64 -16.56 6.45
C VAL A 299 -2.49 -16.62 5.44
N PHE A 300 -1.49 -15.74 5.54
CA PHE A 300 -0.26 -15.84 4.75
C PHE A 300 0.45 -17.17 5.01
N ALA A 301 0.66 -17.56 6.28
CA ALA A 301 1.31 -18.81 6.64
C ALA A 301 0.56 -20.05 6.11
N ALA A 302 -0.77 -19.99 5.99
CA ALA A 302 -1.60 -21.09 5.46
C ALA A 302 -1.53 -21.24 3.93
N SER A 303 -0.92 -20.29 3.22
CA SER A 303 -0.93 -20.18 1.76
C SER A 303 0.43 -20.54 1.15
N ASP A 304 0.44 -20.87 -0.15
CA ASP A 304 1.63 -21.37 -0.83
C ASP A 304 2.20 -20.40 -1.87
N ILE A 305 1.33 -19.59 -2.51
CA ILE A 305 1.73 -18.61 -3.53
C ILE A 305 0.90 -17.34 -3.32
N TYR A 306 1.57 -16.20 -3.24
CA TYR A 306 0.90 -14.92 -3.17
C TYR A 306 0.65 -14.35 -4.57
N VAL A 307 -0.61 -14.05 -4.92
CA VAL A 307 -1.00 -13.49 -6.22
C VAL A 307 -1.41 -12.04 -6.05
N PHE A 308 -0.67 -11.12 -6.68
CA PHE A 308 -0.91 -9.68 -6.55
C PHE A 308 -1.15 -9.02 -7.92
N PRO A 309 -2.41 -9.01 -8.41
CA PRO A 309 -2.73 -8.67 -9.80
C PRO A 309 -2.99 -7.18 -10.06
N SER A 310 -2.71 -6.30 -9.12
CA SER A 310 -3.04 -4.86 -9.19
C SER A 310 -2.63 -4.19 -10.50
N HIS A 311 -3.46 -3.25 -10.96
CA HIS A 311 -3.14 -2.41 -12.12
C HIS A 311 -2.20 -1.25 -11.80
N GLN A 312 -2.19 -0.81 -10.54
CA GLN A 312 -1.41 0.35 -10.12
C GLN A 312 -1.14 0.31 -8.62
N GLU A 313 0.12 0.51 -8.23
CA GLU A 313 0.55 0.68 -6.84
C GLU A 313 1.61 1.79 -6.72
N GLY A 314 1.81 2.27 -5.50
CA GLY A 314 2.98 3.07 -5.14
C GLY A 314 4.12 2.15 -4.69
N LEU A 315 4.01 1.62 -3.47
CA LEU A 315 4.77 0.49 -2.94
C LEU A 315 3.79 -0.35 -2.09
N PRO A 316 3.46 -1.58 -2.50
CA PRO A 316 2.35 -2.32 -1.91
C PRO A 316 2.72 -3.03 -0.60
N VAL A 317 2.14 -2.58 0.52
CA VAL A 317 2.38 -3.16 1.84
C VAL A 317 2.01 -4.66 1.89
N ALA A 318 0.87 -5.06 1.34
CA ALA A 318 0.44 -6.46 1.35
C ALA A 318 1.38 -7.40 0.57
N LEU A 319 2.08 -6.90 -0.46
CA LEU A 319 3.12 -7.66 -1.15
C LEU A 319 4.36 -7.81 -0.25
N MET A 320 4.77 -6.75 0.43
CA MET A 320 5.89 -6.80 1.39
C MET A 320 5.58 -7.74 2.57
N GLU A 321 4.34 -7.74 3.06
CA GLU A 321 3.88 -8.68 4.11
C GLU A 321 3.99 -10.14 3.65
N ALA A 322 3.53 -10.46 2.44
CA ALA A 322 3.67 -11.79 1.84
C ALA A 322 5.14 -12.21 1.66
N MET A 323 5.98 -11.29 1.20
CA MET A 323 7.42 -11.51 1.04
C MET A 323 8.12 -11.75 2.39
N SER A 324 7.70 -11.05 3.44
CA SER A 324 8.25 -11.22 4.81
C SER A 324 7.97 -12.61 5.38
N VAL A 325 6.81 -13.21 5.03
CA VAL A 325 6.49 -14.60 5.41
C VAL A 325 7.30 -15.62 4.59
N GLY A 326 7.98 -15.20 3.53
CA GLY A 326 8.73 -16.07 2.64
C GLY A 326 7.87 -16.72 1.56
N MET A 327 6.77 -16.10 1.14
CA MET A 327 5.94 -16.64 0.05
C MET A 327 6.57 -16.33 -1.32
N PRO A 328 6.61 -17.30 -2.24
CA PRO A 328 6.82 -17.00 -3.66
C PRO A 328 5.65 -16.17 -4.19
N VAL A 329 5.95 -15.25 -5.11
CA VAL A 329 5.01 -14.24 -5.57
C VAL A 329 4.70 -14.36 -7.05
N VAL A 330 3.43 -14.20 -7.43
CA VAL A 330 3.01 -13.94 -8.82
C VAL A 330 2.34 -12.57 -8.85
N CYS A 331 3.03 -11.55 -9.39
CA CYS A 331 2.51 -10.19 -9.37
C CYS A 331 2.59 -9.48 -10.72
N SER A 332 1.76 -8.47 -10.88
CA SER A 332 1.76 -7.66 -12.09
C SER A 332 3.06 -6.87 -12.25
N ARG A 333 3.56 -6.76 -13.49
CA ARG A 333 4.76 -5.98 -13.87
C ARG A 333 4.44 -4.49 -13.90
N ILE A 334 4.30 -3.90 -12.72
CA ILE A 334 4.00 -2.49 -12.53
C ILE A 334 5.00 -1.85 -11.57
N ARG A 335 5.04 -0.52 -11.57
CA ARG A 335 5.78 0.28 -10.60
C ARG A 335 5.44 -0.17 -9.16
N GLY A 336 6.43 -0.16 -8.29
CA GLY A 336 6.33 -0.66 -6.92
C GLY A 336 6.50 -2.18 -6.82
N ASN A 337 5.81 -2.99 -7.64
CA ASN A 337 6.04 -4.43 -7.67
C ASN A 337 7.43 -4.77 -8.20
N THR A 338 7.85 -4.10 -9.30
CA THR A 338 9.18 -4.28 -9.90
C THR A 338 10.32 -3.68 -9.07
N ASP A 339 10.01 -2.91 -8.03
CA ASP A 339 11.00 -2.47 -7.05
C ASP A 339 11.27 -3.54 -5.99
N LEU A 340 10.33 -4.48 -5.81
CA LEU A 340 10.36 -5.55 -4.82
C LEU A 340 10.75 -6.91 -5.41
N ILE A 341 10.25 -7.24 -6.60
CA ILE A 341 10.39 -8.56 -7.23
C ILE A 341 11.18 -8.49 -8.53
N SER A 342 12.24 -9.29 -8.62
CA SER A 342 12.91 -9.65 -9.87
C SER A 342 12.26 -10.92 -10.45
N ASP A 343 11.96 -10.91 -11.76
CA ASP A 343 11.27 -12.02 -12.44
C ASP A 343 12.11 -13.30 -12.43
N GLY A 344 11.59 -14.36 -11.83
CA GLY A 344 12.25 -15.67 -11.70
C GLY A 344 13.11 -15.84 -10.45
N GLU A 345 13.29 -14.80 -9.60
CA GLU A 345 14.05 -14.87 -8.35
C GLU A 345 13.11 -15.06 -7.14
N GLY A 346 12.45 -14.00 -6.66
CA GLY A 346 11.46 -14.09 -5.57
C GLY A 346 10.05 -14.44 -6.04
N GLY A 347 9.83 -14.58 -7.37
CA GLY A 347 8.53 -14.87 -7.96
C GLY A 347 8.49 -14.58 -9.45
N TYR A 348 7.28 -14.47 -10.01
CA TYR A 348 7.05 -14.25 -11.44
C TYR A 348 6.22 -13.01 -11.71
N LEU A 349 6.61 -12.27 -12.75
CA LEU A 349 5.96 -11.05 -13.18
C LEU A 349 5.08 -11.30 -14.42
N PHE A 350 3.87 -10.72 -14.43
CA PHE A 350 2.95 -10.81 -15.57
C PHE A 350 2.39 -9.44 -15.98
N ASP A 351 1.84 -9.34 -17.20
CA ASP A 351 1.13 -8.14 -17.66
C ASP A 351 -0.27 -8.09 -17.01
N SER A 352 -0.56 -7.05 -16.23
CA SER A 352 -1.79 -6.86 -15.47
C SER A 352 -3.08 -6.78 -16.30
N ARG A 353 -2.98 -6.70 -17.62
CA ARG A 353 -4.09 -6.64 -18.56
C ARG A 353 -4.19 -7.85 -19.47
N ASN A 354 -3.52 -8.93 -19.11
CA ASN A 354 -3.40 -10.12 -19.94
C ASN A 354 -3.51 -11.40 -19.12
N ALA A 355 -4.71 -11.98 -19.07
CA ALA A 355 -4.99 -13.22 -18.34
C ALA A 355 -4.08 -14.38 -18.80
N LYS A 356 -3.74 -14.47 -20.09
CA LYS A 356 -2.82 -15.51 -20.58
C LYS A 356 -1.41 -15.34 -20.03
N SER A 357 -0.95 -14.07 -19.86
CA SER A 357 0.32 -13.78 -19.18
C SER A 357 0.29 -14.21 -17.72
N LEU A 358 -0.83 -14.00 -17.02
CA LEU A 358 -1.02 -14.48 -15.65
C LEU A 358 -1.05 -16.02 -15.58
N VAL A 359 -1.75 -16.70 -16.50
CA VAL A 359 -1.73 -18.16 -16.60
C VAL A 359 -0.31 -18.69 -16.79
N ALA A 360 0.48 -18.07 -17.67
CA ALA A 360 1.87 -18.47 -17.87
C ALA A 360 2.74 -18.32 -16.61
N ALA A 361 2.54 -17.23 -15.85
CA ALA A 361 3.25 -16.99 -14.59
C ALA A 361 2.80 -17.96 -13.49
N LEU A 362 1.48 -18.22 -13.37
CA LEU A 362 0.94 -19.21 -12.44
C LEU A 362 1.46 -20.61 -12.76
N ASN A 363 1.45 -21.03 -14.02
CA ASN A 363 1.96 -22.35 -14.42
C ASN A 363 3.44 -22.53 -14.05
N LYS A 364 4.28 -21.50 -14.20
CA LYS A 364 5.67 -21.54 -13.74
C LYS A 364 5.74 -21.79 -12.23
N ALA A 365 4.99 -21.00 -11.44
CA ALA A 365 4.99 -21.11 -9.99
C ALA A 365 4.41 -22.45 -9.48
N LEU A 366 3.48 -23.07 -10.23
CA LEU A 366 2.89 -24.37 -9.91
C LEU A 366 3.81 -25.55 -10.25
N VAL A 367 4.55 -25.46 -11.36
CA VAL A 367 5.54 -26.47 -11.77
C VAL A 367 6.77 -26.45 -10.86
N ASP A 368 7.10 -25.31 -10.26
CA ASP A 368 8.21 -25.22 -9.32
C ASP A 368 8.00 -26.20 -8.16
N ASN A 369 9.02 -27.00 -7.88
CA ASN A 369 9.01 -27.90 -6.74
C ASN A 369 9.11 -27.10 -5.42
N GLU A 370 8.91 -27.78 -4.31
CA GLU A 370 8.96 -27.20 -2.98
C GLU A 370 10.31 -26.49 -2.72
N THR A 371 11.42 -27.10 -3.12
CA THR A 371 12.77 -26.53 -2.99
C THR A 371 12.89 -25.19 -3.71
N LYS A 372 12.37 -25.08 -4.93
CA LYS A 372 12.42 -23.82 -5.70
C LYS A 372 11.53 -22.76 -5.08
N ARG A 373 10.35 -23.11 -4.60
CA ARG A 373 9.47 -22.19 -3.88
C ARG A 373 10.09 -21.70 -2.56
N ALA A 374 10.76 -22.59 -1.82
CA ALA A 374 11.48 -22.23 -0.61
C ALA A 374 12.63 -21.24 -0.91
N GLN A 375 13.43 -21.49 -1.94
CA GLN A 375 14.48 -20.56 -2.38
C GLN A 375 13.94 -19.17 -2.75
N MET A 376 12.81 -19.10 -3.46
CA MET A 376 12.13 -17.82 -3.74
C MET A 376 11.70 -17.12 -2.45
N GLY A 377 11.19 -17.89 -1.49
CA GLY A 377 10.81 -17.39 -0.18
C GLY A 377 11.98 -16.80 0.59
N GLU A 378 13.13 -17.48 0.62
CA GLU A 378 14.36 -16.99 1.27
C GLU A 378 14.83 -15.66 0.65
N ILE A 379 14.84 -15.54 -0.68
CA ILE A 379 15.17 -14.30 -1.40
C ILE A 379 14.20 -13.17 -0.98
N ASN A 380 12.91 -13.47 -0.87
CA ASN A 380 11.91 -12.50 -0.48
C ASN A 380 12.11 -12.01 0.96
N VAL A 381 12.35 -12.92 1.91
CA VAL A 381 12.65 -12.57 3.30
C VAL A 381 13.90 -11.70 3.38
N GLU A 382 14.98 -12.07 2.69
CA GLU A 382 16.23 -11.28 2.69
C GLU A 382 15.99 -9.88 2.09
N THR A 383 15.24 -9.79 0.99
CA THR A 383 14.85 -8.51 0.39
C THR A 383 14.09 -7.64 1.39
N MET A 384 13.18 -8.22 2.18
CA MET A 384 12.36 -7.46 3.14
C MET A 384 13.15 -6.90 4.32
N ARG A 385 14.35 -7.40 4.61
CA ARG A 385 15.22 -6.79 5.63
C ARG A 385 15.57 -5.33 5.32
N GLU A 386 15.67 -4.97 4.04
CA GLU A 386 15.91 -3.57 3.64
C GLU A 386 14.64 -2.69 3.73
N PHE A 387 13.47 -3.33 3.77
CA PHE A 387 12.17 -2.68 3.89
C PHE A 387 11.59 -2.79 5.31
N ASP A 388 12.40 -3.26 6.26
CA ASP A 388 11.98 -3.37 7.64
C ASP A 388 11.62 -2.01 8.23
N LYS A 389 10.56 -1.99 9.01
CA LYS A 389 9.97 -0.79 9.59
C LYS A 389 10.94 -0.02 10.49
N GLU A 390 11.80 -0.71 11.23
CA GLU A 390 12.79 -0.07 12.10
C GLU A 390 13.85 0.67 11.28
N LYS A 391 14.34 0.06 10.18
CA LYS A 391 15.27 0.72 9.26
C LYS A 391 14.64 1.95 8.59
N VAL A 392 13.40 1.81 8.15
CA VAL A 392 12.66 2.94 7.55
C VAL A 392 12.50 4.09 8.53
N ASN A 393 12.18 3.78 9.80
CA ASN A 393 12.04 4.77 10.86
C ASN A 393 13.37 5.48 11.17
N GLU A 394 14.47 4.75 11.16
CA GLU A 394 15.81 5.35 11.36
C GLU A 394 16.17 6.33 10.22
N VAL A 395 15.91 5.96 8.96
CA VAL A 395 16.11 6.86 7.83
C VAL A 395 15.21 8.10 7.95
N MET A 396 13.94 7.92 8.34
CA MET A 396 13.03 9.05 8.55
C MET A 396 13.51 9.99 9.66
N LYS A 397 14.02 9.43 10.76
CA LYS A 397 14.58 10.22 11.86
C LYS A 397 15.74 11.07 11.38
N GLN A 398 16.70 10.48 10.67
CA GLN A 398 17.84 11.21 10.10
C GLN A 398 17.40 12.33 9.15
N LEU A 399 16.39 12.09 8.33
CA LEU A 399 15.84 13.12 7.44
C LEU A 399 15.18 14.28 8.20
N TYR A 400 14.47 14.02 9.30
CA TYR A 400 13.94 15.08 10.16
C TYR A 400 15.06 15.88 10.84
N GLU A 401 16.10 15.23 11.36
CA GLU A 401 17.24 15.85 12.00
C GLU A 401 18.03 16.78 11.04
N GLN A 402 18.20 16.36 9.79
CA GLN A 402 18.89 17.16 8.75
C GLN A 402 18.15 18.42 8.32
N LEU A 403 16.83 18.50 8.56
CA LEU A 403 16.02 19.65 8.14
C LEU A 403 16.06 20.83 9.12
N VAL A 404 16.48 20.60 10.35
CA VAL A 404 16.44 21.54 11.47
C VAL A 404 17.84 21.91 11.89
#